data_28494387b49a2f2c336dba20abdaf1c0
#
_entry.id   28494387b49a2f2c336dba20abdaf1c0
#
_cell.length_a   1.000
_cell.length_b   1.000
_cell.length_c   1.000
_cell.angle_alpha   90.00
_cell.angle_beta   90.00
_cell.angle_gamma   90.00
#
_symmetry.space_group_name_H-M   'P 1'
#
loop_
_entity.id
_entity.type
_entity.pdbx_description
1 polymer ?
#
loop_
_entity_poly.entity_id
_entity_poly.type
_entity_poly.pdbx_seq_one_letter_code
_entity_poly.pdbx_strand_id
1 'polypeptide(L)'
;MKNIRFAAVIILLIIGTSIGYAEEYSQRWNSYLQRTEFYNSSGMLVAYAQYNQVNHKMEYFDAYGNFLSSEQQNPVTGKMESRDEWSGKMIYQRGQDPILKNRENIKDEFGNLIGYRVYHEDLKKWVVYDNQHQQIGYYYWDTFRNTWTYHTGRAY
;
A
#
# COMPACT_ATOMS: atom_id res chain seq x y z
N MET A 1 1.51 9.88 -12.17
CA MET A 1 0.32 9.29 -11.51
C MET A 1 0.33 7.75 -11.38
N LYS A 2 1.46 7.05 -11.50
CA LYS A 2 1.53 5.57 -11.44
C LYS A 2 1.78 4.97 -10.04
N ASN A 3 2.17 5.77 -9.04
CA ASN A 3 2.72 5.25 -7.78
C ASN A 3 1.79 5.25 -6.56
N ILE A 4 0.57 5.78 -6.67
CA ILE A 4 -0.38 5.89 -5.54
C ILE A 4 -0.97 4.51 -5.13
N ARG A 5 -0.76 3.48 -5.94
CA ARG A 5 -1.48 2.19 -5.86
C ARG A 5 -1.03 1.25 -4.73
N PHE A 6 0.02 1.60 -3.98
CA PHE A 6 0.71 0.67 -3.06
C PHE A 6 0.58 0.96 -1.58
N ALA A 7 0.33 2.18 -1.25
CA ALA A 7 0.25 2.62 0.12
C ALA A 7 -0.84 1.92 0.92
N ALA A 8 -1.91 1.50 0.26
CA ALA A 8 -3.00 0.80 0.90
C ALA A 8 -2.56 -0.49 1.61
N VAL A 9 -1.62 -1.28 1.02
CA VAL A 9 -1.14 -2.52 1.67
C VAL A 9 -0.42 -2.23 2.97
N ILE A 10 0.39 -1.19 2.99
CA ILE A 10 1.26 -0.91 4.14
C ILE A 10 0.47 -0.22 5.24
N ILE A 11 -0.47 0.65 4.88
CA ILE A 11 -1.44 1.20 5.84
C ILE A 11 -2.29 0.08 6.42
N LEU A 12 -2.70 -0.90 5.63
CA LEU A 12 -3.46 -2.05 6.10
C LEU A 12 -2.63 -3.00 6.97
N LEU A 13 -1.34 -3.17 6.69
CA LEU A 13 -0.42 -3.90 7.57
C LEU A 13 -0.17 -3.16 8.90
N ILE A 14 -0.20 -1.82 8.90
CA ILE A 14 -0.03 -1.00 10.11
C ILE A 14 -1.35 -0.89 10.92
N ILE A 15 -2.50 -0.80 10.25
CA ILE A 15 -3.82 -0.67 10.89
C ILE A 15 -4.43 -2.05 11.22
N GLY A 16 -4.09 -3.09 10.47
CA GLY A 16 -4.77 -4.39 10.42
C GLY A 16 -4.19 -5.48 11.31
N THR A 17 -3.74 -5.19 12.54
CA THR A 17 -3.39 -6.25 13.53
C THR A 17 -4.59 -6.85 14.25
N SER A 18 -5.80 -6.68 13.76
CA SER A 18 -7.01 -7.30 14.35
C SER A 18 -7.70 -8.28 13.41
N ILE A 19 -7.26 -9.54 13.50
CA ILE A 19 -8.12 -10.72 13.64
C ILE A 19 -9.25 -10.95 12.60
N GLY A 20 -9.00 -11.84 11.62
CA GLY A 20 -9.90 -12.98 11.43
C GLY A 20 -11.09 -12.84 10.49
N TYR A 21 -11.37 -11.70 9.88
CA TYR A 21 -12.44 -11.59 8.88
C TYR A 21 -11.88 -11.11 7.55
N ALA A 22 -12.39 -11.65 6.45
CA ALA A 22 -12.06 -11.18 5.12
C ALA A 22 -12.53 -9.73 4.97
N GLU A 23 -11.60 -8.77 5.04
CA GLU A 23 -11.90 -7.36 4.85
C GLU A 23 -11.64 -6.96 3.41
N GLU A 24 -12.54 -6.18 2.85
CA GLU A 24 -12.40 -5.56 1.55
C GLU A 24 -12.12 -4.07 1.74
N TYR A 25 -11.10 -3.58 1.03
CA TYR A 25 -10.77 -2.16 1.01
C TYR A 25 -10.78 -1.65 -0.42
N SER A 26 -11.50 -0.56 -0.65
CA SER A 26 -11.51 0.13 -1.93
C SER A 26 -10.79 1.47 -1.82
N GLN A 27 -10.16 1.89 -2.90
CA GLN A 27 -9.53 3.21 -2.97
C GLN A 27 -10.21 4.06 -4.04
N ARG A 28 -10.36 5.37 -3.77
CA ARG A 28 -10.93 6.34 -4.70
C ARG A 28 -10.10 7.62 -4.71
N TRP A 29 -9.95 8.18 -5.88
CA TRP A 29 -9.40 9.53 -6.02
C TRP A 29 -10.49 10.56 -5.75
N ASN A 30 -10.28 11.43 -4.77
CA ASN A 30 -11.13 12.58 -4.49
C ASN A 30 -10.51 13.81 -5.17
N SER A 31 -11.11 14.21 -6.31
CA SER A 31 -10.60 15.34 -7.11
C SER A 31 -10.77 16.69 -6.44
N TYR A 32 -11.75 16.84 -5.56
CA TYR A 32 -11.98 18.07 -4.80
C TYR A 32 -10.92 18.29 -3.73
N LEU A 33 -10.62 17.22 -2.95
CA LEU A 33 -9.63 17.26 -1.88
C LEU A 33 -8.21 16.91 -2.36
N GLN A 34 -8.03 16.56 -3.63
CA GLN A 34 -6.74 16.18 -4.24
C GLN A 34 -6.02 15.08 -3.43
N ARG A 35 -6.77 14.08 -3.00
CA ARG A 35 -6.25 12.96 -2.20
C ARG A 35 -6.83 11.62 -2.62
N THR A 36 -6.12 10.53 -2.33
CA THR A 36 -6.63 9.16 -2.46
C THR A 36 -7.25 8.73 -1.13
N GLU A 37 -8.48 8.30 -1.16
CA GLU A 37 -9.24 7.86 0.00
C GLU A 37 -9.39 6.35 0.01
N PHE A 38 -9.28 5.74 1.21
CA PHE A 38 -9.38 4.29 1.43
C PHE A 38 -10.61 4.00 2.28
N TYR A 39 -11.45 3.09 1.80
CA TYR A 39 -12.73 2.75 2.41
C TYR A 39 -12.75 1.27 2.75
N ASN A 40 -13.34 0.90 3.89
CA ASN A 40 -13.60 -0.49 4.25
C ASN A 40 -14.81 -1.06 3.48
N SER A 41 -15.11 -2.33 3.73
CA SER A 41 -16.24 -3.04 3.12
C SER A 41 -17.61 -2.41 3.41
N SER A 42 -17.74 -1.71 4.54
CA SER A 42 -18.94 -0.96 4.91
C SER A 42 -19.05 0.42 4.24
N GLY A 43 -18.07 0.79 3.42
CA GLY A 43 -18.02 2.09 2.75
C GLY A 43 -17.61 3.25 3.65
N MET A 44 -17.07 2.98 4.84
CA MET A 44 -16.54 4.01 5.73
C MET A 44 -15.10 4.35 5.35
N LEU A 45 -14.77 5.64 5.37
CA LEU A 45 -13.40 6.12 5.21
C LEU A 45 -12.56 5.62 6.39
N VAL A 46 -11.43 4.95 6.09
CA VAL A 46 -10.49 4.45 7.10
C VAL A 46 -9.16 5.19 7.09
N ALA A 47 -8.76 5.68 5.91
CA ALA A 47 -7.52 6.43 5.75
C ALA A 47 -7.55 7.24 4.45
N TYR A 48 -6.62 8.16 4.30
CA TYR A 48 -6.37 8.84 3.02
C TYR A 48 -4.88 9.12 2.83
N ALA A 49 -4.49 9.29 1.57
CA ALA A 49 -3.13 9.67 1.17
C ALA A 49 -3.16 10.96 0.38
N GLN A 50 -2.29 11.89 0.71
CA GLN A 50 -2.17 13.19 0.05
C GLN A 50 -0.71 13.47 -0.30
N TYR A 51 -0.48 14.01 -1.50
CA TYR A 51 0.86 14.43 -1.89
C TYR A 51 1.16 15.82 -1.33
N ASN A 52 2.20 15.89 -0.51
CA ASN A 52 2.71 17.15 0.01
C ASN A 52 3.73 17.73 -0.98
N GLN A 53 3.34 18.84 -1.62
CA GLN A 53 4.17 19.50 -2.65
C GLN A 53 5.40 20.19 -2.07
N VAL A 54 5.38 20.54 -0.79
CA VAL A 54 6.49 21.28 -0.14
C VAL A 54 7.66 20.35 0.12
N ASN A 55 7.39 19.16 0.65
CA ASN A 55 8.43 18.19 1.00
C ASN A 55 8.57 17.03 -0.01
N HIS A 56 7.75 17.05 -1.08
CA HIS A 56 7.73 16.04 -2.14
C HIS A 56 7.50 14.61 -1.63
N LYS A 57 6.63 14.46 -0.63
CA LYS A 57 6.27 13.18 -0.03
C LYS A 57 4.80 12.85 -0.25
N MET A 58 4.50 11.56 -0.31
CA MET A 58 3.14 11.05 -0.12
C MET A 58 2.93 10.85 1.37
N GLU A 59 1.96 11.56 1.93
CA GLU A 59 1.61 11.50 3.35
C GLU A 59 0.32 10.72 3.54
N TYR A 60 0.26 9.91 4.60
CA TYR A 60 -0.85 9.04 4.93
C TYR A 60 -1.44 9.43 6.28
N PHE A 61 -2.75 9.49 6.32
CA PHE A 61 -3.53 9.91 7.49
C PHE A 61 -4.64 8.90 7.75
N ASP A 62 -5.04 8.74 9.01
CA ASP A 62 -6.27 8.04 9.35
C ASP A 62 -7.52 8.85 8.94
N ALA A 63 -8.71 8.28 9.15
CA ALA A 63 -9.97 8.96 8.83
C ALA A 63 -10.20 10.26 9.61
N TYR A 64 -9.53 10.41 10.76
CA TYR A 64 -9.65 11.58 11.64
C TYR A 64 -8.63 12.67 11.35
N GLY A 65 -7.69 12.41 10.41
CA GLY A 65 -6.64 13.35 10.05
C GLY A 65 -5.36 13.22 10.87
N ASN A 66 -5.22 12.17 11.69
CA ASN A 66 -3.96 11.90 12.37
C ASN A 66 -2.95 11.32 11.37
N PHE A 67 -1.74 11.85 11.42
CA PHE A 67 -0.65 11.38 10.57
C PHE A 67 -0.26 9.94 10.93
N LEU A 68 -0.12 9.09 9.91
CA LEU A 68 0.28 7.69 10.04
C LEU A 68 1.71 7.45 9.57
N SER A 69 2.04 7.91 8.37
CA SER A 69 3.36 7.73 7.78
C SER A 69 3.54 8.60 6.54
N SER A 70 4.77 8.66 6.04
CA SER A 70 5.04 9.25 4.73
C SER A 70 5.91 8.33 3.88
N GLU A 71 5.80 8.46 2.56
CA GLU A 71 6.64 7.78 1.58
C GLU A 71 7.29 8.78 0.63
N GLN A 72 8.56 8.53 0.31
CA GLN A 72 9.30 9.29 -0.68
C GLN A 72 10.14 8.35 -1.55
N GLN A 73 10.26 8.69 -2.83
CA GLN A 73 11.19 7.97 -3.69
C GLN A 73 12.63 8.38 -3.36
N ASN A 74 13.47 7.40 -3.06
CA ASN A 74 14.90 7.61 -2.92
C ASN A 74 15.50 7.89 -4.31
N PRO A 75 16.10 9.06 -4.56
CA PRO A 75 16.59 9.44 -5.88
C PRO A 75 17.79 8.59 -6.36
N VAL A 76 18.51 7.98 -5.43
CA VAL A 76 19.68 7.15 -5.74
C VAL A 76 19.27 5.72 -6.08
N THR A 77 18.39 5.13 -5.29
CA THR A 77 17.99 3.72 -5.44
C THR A 77 16.72 3.53 -6.27
N GLY A 78 15.96 4.59 -6.51
CA GLY A 78 14.66 4.53 -7.16
C GLY A 78 13.55 3.86 -6.33
N LYS A 79 13.87 3.36 -5.14
CA LYS A 79 12.91 2.69 -4.26
C LYS A 79 12.06 3.71 -3.52
N MET A 80 10.85 3.29 -3.17
CA MET A 80 10.00 4.04 -2.24
C MET A 80 10.42 3.70 -0.81
N GLU A 81 10.65 4.73 -0.01
CA GLU A 81 11.03 4.60 1.40
C GLU A 81 9.98 5.29 2.27
N SER A 82 9.55 4.59 3.31
CA SER A 82 8.77 5.18 4.40
C SER A 82 9.69 5.48 5.57
N ARG A 83 9.55 6.69 6.12
CA ARG A 83 10.36 7.16 7.24
C ARG A 83 9.48 7.68 8.36
N ASP A 84 9.92 7.41 9.58
CA ASP A 84 9.38 8.06 10.77
C ASP A 84 9.68 9.57 10.72
N GLU A 85 8.66 10.39 10.91
CA GLU A 85 8.77 11.83 10.72
C GLU A 85 9.62 12.51 11.80
N TRP A 86 9.64 11.95 13.01
CA TRP A 86 10.33 12.53 14.16
C TRP A 86 11.81 12.15 14.21
N SER A 87 12.10 10.87 13.95
CA SER A 87 13.46 10.35 14.02
C SER A 87 14.18 10.32 12.68
N GLY A 88 13.47 10.45 11.57
CA GLY A 88 13.99 10.27 10.22
C GLY A 88 14.39 8.83 9.89
N LYS A 89 14.20 7.89 10.82
CA LYS A 89 14.54 6.47 10.60
C LYS A 89 13.64 5.86 9.54
N MET A 90 14.23 5.03 8.69
CA MET A 90 13.48 4.26 7.72
C MET A 90 12.63 3.22 8.45
N ILE A 91 11.35 3.15 8.14
CA ILE A 91 10.43 2.15 8.66
C ILE A 91 10.41 0.95 7.73
N TYR A 92 10.26 1.20 6.42
CA TYR A 92 10.33 0.17 5.38
C TYR A 92 10.76 0.80 4.05
N GLN A 93 11.19 -0.06 3.14
CA GLN A 93 11.40 0.28 1.75
C GLN A 93 10.67 -0.73 0.85
N ARG A 94 10.20 -0.26 -0.30
CA ARG A 94 9.61 -1.11 -1.32
C ARG A 94 10.19 -0.82 -2.70
N GLY A 95 10.31 -1.85 -3.50
CA GLY A 95 10.83 -1.72 -4.84
C GLY A 95 10.71 -3.01 -5.63
N GLN A 96 10.84 -2.88 -6.93
CA GLN A 96 10.78 -4.01 -7.84
C GLN A 96 11.89 -5.01 -7.52
N ASP A 97 11.57 -6.31 -7.59
CA ASP A 97 12.57 -7.36 -7.50
C ASP A 97 13.53 -7.26 -8.70
N PRO A 98 14.85 -7.30 -8.48
CA PRO A 98 15.81 -7.15 -9.56
C PRO A 98 15.78 -8.29 -10.61
N ILE A 99 15.25 -9.44 -10.23
CA ILE A 99 15.18 -10.64 -11.07
C ILE A 99 13.77 -10.85 -11.60
N LEU A 100 12.77 -10.76 -10.71
CA LEU A 100 11.37 -11.04 -11.04
C LEU A 100 10.61 -9.73 -11.33
N LYS A 101 10.50 -9.37 -12.59
CA LYS A 101 9.89 -8.09 -13.03
C LYS A 101 8.42 -7.90 -12.64
N ASN A 102 7.70 -8.98 -12.38
CA ASN A 102 6.32 -8.94 -11.93
C ASN A 102 6.18 -8.97 -10.41
N ARG A 103 7.30 -8.91 -9.68
CA ARG A 103 7.34 -8.93 -8.21
C ARG A 103 7.84 -7.61 -7.65
N GLU A 104 7.23 -7.18 -6.57
CA GLU A 104 7.69 -6.05 -5.77
C GLU A 104 7.88 -6.50 -4.33
N ASN A 105 9.06 -6.24 -3.79
CA ASN A 105 9.46 -6.61 -2.44
C ASN A 105 9.25 -5.44 -1.48
N ILE A 106 8.85 -5.77 -0.24
CA ILE A 106 8.77 -4.86 0.90
C ILE A 106 9.75 -5.34 1.95
N LYS A 107 10.65 -4.46 2.38
CA LYS A 107 11.72 -4.76 3.32
C LYS A 107 11.69 -3.80 4.49
N ASP A 108 12.06 -4.27 5.67
CA ASP A 108 12.23 -3.45 6.86
C ASP A 108 13.46 -2.52 6.77
N GLU A 109 13.72 -1.77 7.83
CA GLU A 109 14.87 -0.87 7.97
C GLU A 109 16.22 -1.59 7.91
N PHE A 110 16.28 -2.88 8.23
CA PHE A 110 17.48 -3.73 8.18
C PHE A 110 17.66 -4.41 6.82
N GLY A 111 16.71 -4.24 5.90
CA GLY A 111 16.73 -4.89 4.58
C GLY A 111 16.14 -6.29 4.56
N ASN A 112 15.56 -6.78 5.66
CA ASN A 112 14.89 -8.07 5.71
C ASN A 112 13.56 -8.00 4.96
N LEU A 113 13.23 -9.06 4.24
CA LEU A 113 11.94 -9.16 3.55
C LEU A 113 10.81 -9.31 4.59
N ILE A 114 9.87 -8.37 4.61
CA ILE A 114 8.66 -8.43 5.46
C ILE A 114 7.41 -8.84 4.67
N GLY A 115 7.47 -8.74 3.35
CA GLY A 115 6.41 -9.17 2.46
C GLY A 115 6.73 -8.84 1.00
N TYR A 116 5.90 -9.31 0.10
CA TYR A 116 6.01 -9.01 -1.32
C TYR A 116 4.67 -9.18 -2.02
N ARG A 117 4.58 -8.67 -3.23
CA ARG A 117 3.45 -8.95 -4.11
C ARG A 117 3.92 -9.39 -5.48
N VAL A 118 3.09 -10.20 -6.13
CA VAL A 118 3.32 -10.71 -7.49
C VAL A 118 2.11 -10.40 -8.36
N TYR A 119 2.35 -9.89 -9.55
CA TYR A 119 1.29 -9.75 -10.55
C TYR A 119 1.10 -11.05 -11.30
N HIS A 120 -0.12 -11.58 -11.25
CA HIS A 120 -0.53 -12.78 -11.98
C HIS A 120 -1.31 -12.37 -13.23
N GLU A 121 -0.71 -12.55 -14.40
CA GLU A 121 -1.29 -12.15 -15.68
C GLU A 121 -2.58 -12.91 -16.02
N ASP A 122 -2.65 -14.19 -15.68
CA ASP A 122 -3.80 -15.06 -15.85
C ASP A 122 -5.00 -14.64 -15.01
N LEU A 123 -4.75 -14.19 -13.78
CA LEU A 123 -5.77 -13.72 -12.84
C LEU A 123 -6.07 -12.22 -12.98
N LYS A 124 -5.21 -11.45 -13.67
CA LYS A 124 -5.24 -9.98 -13.68
C LYS A 124 -5.24 -9.36 -12.29
N LYS A 125 -4.51 -9.97 -11.37
CA LYS A 125 -4.48 -9.60 -9.96
C LYS A 125 -3.06 -9.45 -9.46
N TRP A 126 -2.88 -8.55 -8.48
CA TRP A 126 -1.71 -8.54 -7.62
C TRP A 126 -1.99 -9.39 -6.38
N VAL A 127 -1.24 -10.44 -6.18
CA VAL A 127 -1.34 -11.29 -4.99
C VAL A 127 -0.28 -10.88 -3.99
N VAL A 128 -0.67 -10.72 -2.74
CA VAL A 128 0.17 -10.23 -1.65
C VAL A 128 0.52 -11.39 -0.73
N TYR A 129 1.80 -11.47 -0.39
CA TYR A 129 2.38 -12.52 0.45
C TYR A 129 3.14 -11.89 1.62
N ASP A 130 3.13 -12.58 2.74
CA ASP A 130 4.00 -12.28 3.87
C ASP A 130 5.45 -12.79 3.63
N ASN A 131 6.32 -12.63 4.64
CA ASN A 131 7.69 -13.11 4.60
C ASN A 131 7.82 -14.64 4.74
N GLN A 132 6.75 -15.33 5.10
CA GLN A 132 6.66 -16.79 5.15
C GLN A 132 6.08 -17.39 3.86
N HIS A 133 5.92 -16.56 2.82
CA HIS A 133 5.33 -16.91 1.53
C HIS A 133 3.85 -17.33 1.62
N GLN A 134 3.14 -16.97 2.68
CA GLN A 134 1.72 -17.20 2.81
C GLN A 134 0.96 -16.05 2.16
N GLN A 135 -0.03 -16.39 1.35
CA GLN A 135 -0.89 -15.38 0.75
C GLN A 135 -1.77 -14.75 1.82
N ILE A 136 -1.69 -13.42 1.93
CA ILE A 136 -2.46 -12.62 2.90
C ILE A 136 -3.57 -11.80 2.25
N GLY A 137 -3.52 -11.61 0.93
CA GLY A 137 -4.56 -10.91 0.21
C GLY A 137 -4.25 -10.73 -1.27
N TYR A 138 -5.09 -9.98 -1.97
CA TYR A 138 -4.89 -9.66 -3.37
C TYR A 138 -5.57 -8.35 -3.77
N TYR A 139 -5.06 -7.70 -4.80
CA TYR A 139 -5.71 -6.57 -5.47
C TYR A 139 -6.25 -7.01 -6.81
N TYR A 140 -7.44 -6.52 -7.13
CA TYR A 140 -8.01 -6.61 -8.46
C TYR A 140 -8.53 -5.25 -8.92
N TRP A 141 -8.68 -5.09 -10.22
CA TRP A 141 -9.27 -3.90 -10.78
C TRP A 141 -10.80 -4.06 -10.82
N ASP A 142 -11.50 -3.30 -9.99
CA ASP A 142 -12.95 -3.23 -10.00
C ASP A 142 -13.39 -2.29 -11.14
N THR A 143 -13.90 -2.89 -12.22
CA THR A 143 -14.34 -2.14 -13.42
C THR A 143 -15.58 -1.30 -13.15
N PHE A 144 -16.43 -1.70 -12.22
CA PHE A 144 -17.63 -0.96 -11.87
C PHE A 144 -17.29 0.31 -11.11
N ARG A 145 -16.38 0.22 -10.12
CA ARG A 145 -15.92 1.37 -9.33
C ARG A 145 -14.76 2.13 -9.96
N ASN A 146 -14.21 1.59 -11.07
CA ASN A 146 -13.02 2.11 -11.75
C ASN A 146 -11.84 2.35 -10.81
N THR A 147 -11.55 1.40 -9.94
CA THR A 147 -10.52 1.49 -8.90
C THR A 147 -9.90 0.13 -8.59
N TRP A 148 -8.71 0.16 -7.98
CA TRP A 148 -8.15 -1.03 -7.37
C TRP A 148 -8.80 -1.30 -6.02
N THR A 149 -9.20 -2.55 -5.83
CA THR A 149 -9.82 -3.03 -4.59
C THR A 149 -8.96 -4.12 -3.99
N TYR A 150 -8.70 -4.04 -2.68
CA TYR A 150 -7.96 -5.04 -1.93
C TYR A 150 -8.91 -5.96 -1.17
N HIS A 151 -8.64 -7.25 -1.23
CA HIS A 151 -9.28 -8.27 -0.41
C HIS A 151 -8.25 -9.00 0.44
N THR A 152 -8.58 -9.26 1.69
CA THR A 152 -7.84 -10.22 2.51
C THR A 152 -8.21 -11.65 2.10
N GLY A 153 -7.27 -12.60 2.22
CA GLY A 153 -7.50 -14.01 1.91
C GLY A 153 -6.94 -14.45 0.55
N ARG A 154 -7.45 -15.58 0.02
CA ARG A 154 -6.90 -16.20 -1.18
C ARG A 154 -7.52 -15.66 -2.46
N ALA A 155 -6.69 -15.46 -3.48
CA ALA A 155 -7.10 -15.16 -4.85
C ALA A 155 -7.41 -16.50 -5.54
N TYR A 156 -8.69 -16.82 -5.71
CA TYR A 156 -9.11 -17.97 -6.52
C TYR A 156 -9.30 -17.55 -7.96
#